data_8cdf4c52c6a1b2b82e27e1832e501703
#
_entry.id   8cdf4c52c6a1b2b82e27e1832e501703
#
_cell.length_a   1.000
_cell.length_b   1.000
_cell.length_c   1.000
_cell.angle_alpha   90.00
_cell.angle_beta   90.00
_cell.angle_gamma   90.00
#
_symmetry.space_group_name_H-M   'P 1'
#
loop_
_entity.id
_entity.type
_entity.pdbx_description
1 polymer ?
#
loop_
_entity_poly.entity_id
_entity_poly.type
_entity_poly.pdbx_seq_one_letter_code
_entity_poly.pdbx_strand_id
1 'polypeptide(L)'
;KHHNDVQTINKLFEEKFQKDLETQKKSFTDGGGNEIDFFYKPEYKKRFDEIGYDYRKKRREHYKDQEATQKVNLERKQAIIEEIKSLINIDQNINAIYKTFRTLQENWYNIGMVPRTESQNLWETYKHHVEKFYDFLHLNRELRDLDYKHNYEEKLKIIEQAEILQEVGDVLRASRDLNILHQLWKNDLGPVAKEHRDVLWARFQEASKVIQVKRQA
;
A
#
# COMPACT_ATOMS: atom_id res chain seq x y z
N LYS A 1 -11.83 6.25 8.12
CA LYS A 1 -12.82 5.98 9.20
C LYS A 1 -13.07 7.25 10.02
N HIS A 2 -12.06 7.83 10.65
CA HIS A 2 -12.21 9.03 11.53
C HIS A 2 -12.72 10.30 10.84
N HIS A 3 -12.57 10.44 9.52
CA HIS A 3 -13.06 11.64 8.82
C HIS A 3 -14.59 11.74 8.81
N ASN A 4 -15.27 10.62 8.59
CA ASN A 4 -16.73 10.57 8.61
C ASN A 4 -17.27 10.84 10.02
N ASP A 5 -16.57 10.34 11.05
CA ASP A 5 -16.92 10.57 12.44
C ASP A 5 -16.84 12.06 12.79
N VAL A 6 -15.79 12.76 12.35
CA VAL A 6 -15.61 14.20 12.55
C VAL A 6 -16.68 15.01 11.79
N GLN A 7 -17.04 14.60 10.58
CA GLN A 7 -18.15 15.25 9.85
C GLN A 7 -19.48 15.10 10.58
N THR A 8 -19.76 13.91 11.11
CA THR A 8 -20.98 13.64 11.89
C THR A 8 -21.02 14.48 13.17
N ILE A 9 -19.89 14.57 13.90
CA ILE A 9 -19.78 15.40 15.09
C ILE A 9 -20.03 16.88 14.75
N ASN A 10 -19.42 17.40 13.68
CA ASN A 10 -19.62 18.78 13.26
C ASN A 10 -21.09 19.07 12.93
N LYS A 11 -21.76 18.16 12.22
CA LYS A 11 -23.17 18.31 11.89
C LYS A 11 -24.06 18.33 13.14
N LEU A 12 -23.86 17.35 14.03
CA LEU A 12 -24.63 17.27 15.29
C LEU A 12 -24.40 18.47 16.21
N PHE A 13 -23.16 18.96 16.26
CA PHE A 13 -22.84 20.15 17.03
C PHE A 13 -23.53 21.38 16.46
N GLU A 14 -23.47 21.59 15.16
CA GLU A 14 -24.06 22.74 14.49
C GLU A 14 -25.59 22.73 14.65
N GLU A 15 -26.26 21.59 14.50
CA GLU A 15 -27.71 21.45 14.72
C GLU A 15 -28.12 21.83 16.16
N LYS A 16 -27.32 21.42 17.16
CA LYS A 16 -27.54 21.77 18.56
C LYS A 16 -27.26 23.25 18.85
N PHE A 17 -26.19 23.76 18.26
CA PHE A 17 -25.80 25.17 18.42
C PHE A 17 -26.85 26.12 17.82
N GLN A 18 -27.42 25.81 16.65
CA GLN A 18 -28.46 26.60 16.01
C GLN A 18 -29.71 26.66 16.89
N LYS A 19 -30.12 25.52 17.47
CA LYS A 19 -31.25 25.48 18.41
C LYS A 19 -31.01 26.33 19.66
N ASP A 20 -29.83 26.30 20.22
CA ASP A 20 -29.46 27.10 21.37
C ASP A 20 -29.41 28.59 21.01
N LEU A 21 -28.82 28.93 19.85
CA LEU A 21 -28.75 30.28 19.31
C LEU A 21 -30.16 30.88 19.14
N GLU A 22 -31.11 30.14 18.55
CA GLU A 22 -32.48 30.55 18.37
C GLU A 22 -33.17 30.78 19.71
N THR A 23 -32.95 29.90 20.68
CA THR A 23 -33.54 30.01 22.02
C THR A 23 -33.00 31.26 22.75
N GLN A 24 -31.69 31.50 22.69
CA GLN A 24 -31.08 32.68 23.32
C GLN A 24 -31.52 34.00 22.63
N LYS A 25 -31.59 33.97 21.30
CA LYS A 25 -32.10 35.11 20.51
C LYS A 25 -33.53 35.47 20.88
N LYS A 26 -34.41 34.45 20.97
CA LYS A 26 -35.79 34.64 21.36
C LYS A 26 -35.90 35.21 22.79
N SER A 27 -35.15 34.63 23.73
CA SER A 27 -35.13 35.14 25.10
C SER A 27 -34.67 36.60 25.19
N PHE A 28 -33.65 36.98 24.38
CA PHE A 28 -33.16 38.36 24.32
C PHE A 28 -34.19 39.33 23.74
N THR A 29 -34.90 38.96 22.67
CA THR A 29 -35.93 39.79 22.07
C THR A 29 -37.18 39.88 22.96
N ASP A 30 -37.60 38.77 23.57
CA ASP A 30 -38.73 38.75 24.53
C ASP A 30 -38.45 39.60 25.76
N GLY A 31 -37.18 39.77 26.14
CA GLY A 31 -36.70 40.68 27.21
C GLY A 31 -36.62 42.16 26.79
N GLY A 32 -37.04 42.50 25.56
CA GLY A 32 -37.01 43.87 25.03
C GLY A 32 -35.74 44.29 24.32
N GLY A 33 -34.80 43.35 24.07
CA GLY A 33 -33.58 43.59 23.29
C GLY A 33 -33.90 43.75 21.80
N ASN A 34 -33.10 44.60 21.11
CA ASN A 34 -33.20 44.74 19.68
C ASN A 34 -32.43 43.60 18.97
N GLU A 35 -33.05 42.97 18.00
CA GLU A 35 -32.41 41.83 17.27
C GLU A 35 -31.05 42.17 16.64
N ILE A 36 -30.84 43.42 16.25
CA ILE A 36 -29.57 43.92 15.67
C ILE A 36 -28.45 43.92 16.69
N ASP A 37 -28.75 44.07 17.97
CA ASP A 37 -27.78 44.14 19.07
C ASP A 37 -27.51 42.74 19.67
N PHE A 38 -28.18 41.69 19.15
CA PHE A 38 -28.01 40.35 19.65
C PHE A 38 -26.61 39.78 19.30
N PHE A 39 -25.84 39.45 20.31
CA PHE A 39 -24.56 38.77 20.15
C PHE A 39 -24.49 37.58 21.08
N TYR A 40 -24.23 36.39 20.53
CA TYR A 40 -24.13 35.16 21.29
C TYR A 40 -22.93 34.35 20.83
N LYS A 41 -21.93 34.29 21.67
CA LYS A 41 -20.71 33.47 21.43
C LYS A 41 -20.33 32.73 22.69
N PRO A 42 -20.96 31.59 23.00
CA PRO A 42 -20.70 30.84 24.21
C PRO A 42 -19.30 30.20 24.17
N GLU A 43 -18.75 29.98 25.36
CA GLU A 43 -17.40 29.42 25.54
C GLU A 43 -17.27 28.03 24.90
N TYR A 44 -18.34 27.21 24.94
CA TYR A 44 -18.31 25.89 24.31
C TYR A 44 -18.20 25.97 22.77
N LYS A 45 -18.79 26.99 22.13
CA LYS A 45 -18.65 27.22 20.67
C LYS A 45 -17.22 27.61 20.33
N LYS A 46 -16.63 28.51 21.09
CA LYS A 46 -15.23 28.93 20.93
C LYS A 46 -14.28 27.74 21.06
N ARG A 47 -14.47 26.92 22.10
CA ARG A 47 -13.66 25.71 22.34
C ARG A 47 -13.82 24.68 21.23
N PHE A 48 -15.03 24.50 20.70
CA PHE A 48 -15.29 23.61 19.58
C PHE A 48 -14.58 24.08 18.30
N ASP A 49 -14.62 25.38 18.01
CA ASP A 49 -13.97 25.98 16.84
C ASP A 49 -12.43 25.86 16.93
N GLU A 50 -11.87 26.03 18.14
CA GLU A 50 -10.43 25.81 18.40
C GLU A 50 -10.03 24.35 18.14
N ILE A 51 -10.77 23.39 18.67
CA ILE A 51 -10.54 21.95 18.40
C ILE A 51 -10.62 21.64 16.92
N GLY A 52 -11.64 22.18 16.24
CA GLY A 52 -11.81 22.03 14.81
C GLY A 52 -10.66 22.63 13.99
N TYR A 53 -10.13 23.77 14.41
CA TYR A 53 -8.97 24.40 13.81
C TYR A 53 -7.71 23.51 13.97
N ASP A 54 -7.43 23.05 15.18
CA ASP A 54 -6.27 22.18 15.47
C ASP A 54 -6.34 20.86 14.72
N TYR A 55 -7.52 20.25 14.65
CA TYR A 55 -7.73 19.05 13.83
C TYR A 55 -7.40 19.30 12.36
N ARG A 56 -7.92 20.38 11.75
CA ARG A 56 -7.65 20.75 10.36
C ARG A 56 -6.18 21.04 10.11
N LYS A 57 -5.50 21.69 11.08
CA LYS A 57 -4.07 21.98 11.03
C LYS A 57 -3.25 20.70 11.01
N LYS A 58 -3.44 19.82 12.00
CA LYS A 58 -2.75 18.51 12.10
C LYS A 58 -2.98 17.63 10.87
N ARG A 59 -4.22 17.63 10.36
CA ARG A 59 -4.56 16.89 9.15
C ARG A 59 -3.80 17.40 7.93
N ARG A 60 -3.69 18.71 7.76
CA ARG A 60 -2.90 19.33 6.67
C ARG A 60 -1.42 18.98 6.77
N GLU A 61 -0.85 19.08 7.94
CA GLU A 61 0.55 18.71 8.21
C GLU A 61 0.79 17.24 7.84
N HIS A 62 -0.06 16.34 8.31
CA HIS A 62 0.03 14.91 8.00
C HIS A 62 -0.02 14.63 6.47
N TYR A 63 -0.94 15.27 5.73
CA TYR A 63 -0.98 15.08 4.28
C TYR A 63 0.25 15.66 3.57
N LYS A 64 0.77 16.78 4.04
CA LYS A 64 1.99 17.38 3.51
C LYS A 64 3.20 16.47 3.72
N ASP A 65 3.34 15.89 4.92
CA ASP A 65 4.42 14.97 5.23
C ASP A 65 4.30 13.67 4.42
N GLN A 66 3.08 13.17 4.25
CA GLN A 66 2.81 12.01 3.40
C GLN A 66 3.18 12.27 1.94
N GLU A 67 2.80 13.42 1.40
CA GLU A 67 3.16 13.83 0.03
C GLU A 67 4.67 13.95 -0.15
N ALA A 68 5.37 14.57 0.81
CA ALA A 68 6.82 14.68 0.79
C ALA A 68 7.49 13.30 0.80
N THR A 69 7.02 12.39 1.66
CA THR A 69 7.50 11.02 1.72
C THR A 69 7.28 10.27 0.40
N GLN A 70 6.10 10.44 -0.22
CA GLN A 70 5.80 9.80 -1.50
C GLN A 70 6.71 10.32 -2.63
N LYS A 71 7.08 11.60 -2.64
CA LYS A 71 8.02 12.17 -3.61
C LYS A 71 9.41 11.56 -3.46
N VAL A 72 9.91 11.47 -2.23
CA VAL A 72 11.20 10.81 -1.95
C VAL A 72 11.18 9.34 -2.38
N ASN A 73 10.08 8.63 -2.13
CA ASN A 73 9.93 7.25 -2.57
C ASN A 73 9.93 7.13 -4.09
N LEU A 74 9.31 8.08 -4.81
CA LEU A 74 9.33 8.13 -6.27
C LEU A 74 10.76 8.26 -6.79
N GLU A 75 11.53 9.23 -6.28
CA GLU A 75 12.93 9.44 -6.66
C GLU A 75 13.78 8.19 -6.42
N ARG A 76 13.61 7.54 -5.26
CA ARG A 76 14.33 6.30 -4.94
C ARG A 76 13.97 5.15 -5.89
N LYS A 77 12.70 5.01 -6.25
CA LYS A 77 12.27 3.99 -7.22
C LYS A 77 12.78 4.28 -8.63
N GLN A 78 12.79 5.53 -9.05
CA GLN A 78 13.37 5.94 -10.33
C GLN A 78 14.87 5.63 -10.38
N ALA A 79 15.61 5.89 -9.31
CA ALA A 79 17.03 5.54 -9.21
C ALA A 79 17.26 4.02 -9.38
N ILE A 80 16.43 3.17 -8.74
CA ILE A 80 16.50 1.71 -8.92
C ILE A 80 16.29 1.32 -10.39
N ILE A 81 15.34 1.93 -11.10
CA ILE A 81 15.11 1.66 -12.52
C ILE A 81 16.37 1.99 -13.35
N GLU A 82 16.99 3.12 -13.11
CA GLU A 82 18.22 3.52 -13.83
C GLU A 82 19.40 2.59 -13.48
N GLU A 83 19.51 2.13 -12.24
CA GLU A 83 20.49 1.13 -11.86
C GLU A 83 20.25 -0.21 -12.57
N ILE A 84 19.01 -0.74 -12.61
CA ILE A 84 18.68 -1.96 -13.35
C ILE A 84 19.03 -1.82 -14.83
N LYS A 85 18.71 -0.68 -15.45
CA LYS A 85 19.02 -0.37 -16.84
C LYS A 85 20.53 -0.37 -17.11
N SER A 86 21.33 0.09 -16.15
CA SER A 86 22.78 0.13 -16.29
C SER A 86 23.44 -1.25 -16.22
N LEU A 87 22.82 -2.23 -15.51
CA LEU A 87 23.41 -3.56 -15.30
C LEU A 87 23.69 -4.34 -16.60
N ILE A 88 22.92 -4.07 -17.65
CA ILE A 88 23.06 -4.77 -18.95
C ILE A 88 24.34 -4.32 -19.69
N ASN A 89 24.88 -3.17 -19.35
CA ASN A 89 26.01 -2.53 -20.05
C ASN A 89 27.35 -2.63 -19.30
N ILE A 90 27.39 -3.38 -18.20
CA ILE A 90 28.57 -3.43 -17.34
C ILE A 90 29.41 -4.69 -17.67
N ASP A 91 30.68 -4.48 -17.95
CA ASP A 91 31.68 -5.54 -18.13
C ASP A 91 32.17 -6.05 -16.75
N GLN A 92 31.27 -6.63 -15.99
CA GLN A 92 31.51 -7.15 -14.64
C GLN A 92 31.26 -8.67 -14.57
N ASN A 93 31.70 -9.27 -13.46
CA ASN A 93 31.38 -10.64 -13.16
C ASN A 93 29.87 -10.86 -13.09
N ILE A 94 29.39 -11.78 -13.91
CA ILE A 94 27.99 -12.15 -14.10
C ILE A 94 27.26 -12.43 -12.78
N ASN A 95 27.92 -13.13 -11.84
CA ASN A 95 27.36 -13.44 -10.52
C ASN A 95 27.15 -12.16 -9.67
N ALA A 96 28.04 -11.16 -9.82
CA ALA A 96 27.90 -9.87 -9.14
C ALA A 96 26.72 -9.08 -9.70
N ILE A 97 26.55 -9.05 -11.03
CA ILE A 97 25.41 -8.42 -11.70
C ILE A 97 24.09 -9.02 -11.23
N TYR A 98 24.00 -10.35 -11.18
CA TYR A 98 22.79 -11.03 -10.70
C TYR A 98 22.47 -10.71 -9.24
N LYS A 99 23.47 -10.74 -8.36
CA LYS A 99 23.30 -10.39 -6.95
C LYS A 99 22.82 -8.94 -6.77
N THR A 100 23.42 -8.01 -7.51
CA THR A 100 23.01 -6.58 -7.49
C THR A 100 21.58 -6.44 -7.96
N PHE A 101 21.19 -7.10 -9.06
CA PHE A 101 19.82 -7.08 -9.55
C PHE A 101 18.80 -7.56 -8.49
N ARG A 102 19.10 -8.65 -7.79
CA ARG A 102 18.22 -9.15 -6.71
C ARG A 102 18.11 -8.17 -5.56
N THR A 103 19.20 -7.55 -5.14
CA THR A 103 19.16 -6.50 -4.12
C THR A 103 18.32 -5.30 -4.55
N LEU A 104 18.40 -4.90 -5.82
CA LEU A 104 17.57 -3.82 -6.36
C LEU A 104 16.08 -4.17 -6.37
N GLN A 105 15.73 -5.42 -6.69
CA GLN A 105 14.34 -5.89 -6.59
C GLN A 105 13.83 -5.85 -5.15
N GLU A 106 14.59 -6.34 -4.17
CA GLU A 106 14.23 -6.28 -2.75
C GLU A 106 14.04 -4.83 -2.29
N ASN A 107 14.95 -3.93 -2.66
CA ASN A 107 14.86 -2.52 -2.33
C ASN A 107 13.61 -1.87 -2.95
N TRP A 108 13.24 -2.25 -4.18
CA TRP A 108 12.03 -1.76 -4.84
C TRP A 108 10.77 -2.07 -4.02
N TYR A 109 10.64 -3.27 -3.48
CA TYR A 109 9.48 -3.67 -2.67
C TYR A 109 9.49 -3.04 -1.28
N ASN A 110 10.67 -2.79 -0.71
CA ASN A 110 10.80 -2.15 0.60
C ASN A 110 10.52 -0.63 0.57
N ILE A 111 10.61 0.02 -0.59
CA ILE A 111 10.24 1.43 -0.74
C ILE A 111 8.70 1.54 -0.73
N GLY A 112 8.19 2.42 0.13
CA GLY A 112 6.77 2.63 0.32
C GLY A 112 6.03 3.22 -0.88
N MET A 113 4.84 3.76 -0.62
CA MET A 113 3.95 4.32 -1.64
C MET A 113 4.58 5.53 -2.33
N VAL A 114 4.25 5.70 -3.61
CA VAL A 114 4.56 6.85 -4.45
C VAL A 114 3.28 7.63 -4.78
N PRO A 115 3.36 8.85 -5.35
CA PRO A 115 2.18 9.58 -5.79
C PRO A 115 1.34 8.74 -6.76
N ARG A 116 0.02 8.75 -6.56
CA ARG A 116 -0.90 7.90 -7.32
C ARG A 116 -0.86 8.18 -8.84
N THR A 117 -0.61 9.43 -9.21
CA THR A 117 -0.49 9.85 -10.62
C THR A 117 0.68 9.20 -11.33
N GLU A 118 1.78 8.93 -10.62
CA GLU A 118 3.02 8.38 -11.17
C GLU A 118 3.10 6.85 -11.05
N SER A 119 2.27 6.26 -10.18
CA SER A 119 2.39 4.86 -9.76
C SER A 119 2.32 3.89 -10.92
N GLN A 120 1.39 4.08 -11.87
CA GLN A 120 1.20 3.17 -13.00
C GLN A 120 2.36 3.25 -13.98
N ASN A 121 2.73 4.46 -14.42
CA ASN A 121 3.84 4.67 -15.35
C ASN A 121 5.17 4.16 -14.77
N LEU A 122 5.40 4.43 -13.49
CA LEU A 122 6.58 3.96 -12.77
C LEU A 122 6.65 2.42 -12.75
N TRP A 123 5.51 1.75 -12.49
CA TRP A 123 5.44 0.30 -12.49
C TRP A 123 5.68 -0.30 -13.88
N GLU A 124 5.07 0.26 -14.91
CA GLU A 124 5.26 -0.19 -16.29
C GLU A 124 6.72 -0.04 -16.73
N THR A 125 7.37 1.09 -16.39
CA THR A 125 8.78 1.34 -16.67
C THR A 125 9.68 0.34 -15.92
N TYR A 126 9.43 0.11 -14.64
CA TYR A 126 10.16 -0.89 -13.85
C TYR A 126 10.04 -2.27 -14.50
N LYS A 127 8.81 -2.72 -14.78
CA LYS A 127 8.53 -4.01 -15.39
C LYS A 127 9.28 -4.19 -16.72
N HIS A 128 9.25 -3.17 -17.58
CA HIS A 128 9.95 -3.19 -18.85
C HIS A 128 11.46 -3.41 -18.70
N HIS A 129 12.11 -2.72 -17.75
CA HIS A 129 13.55 -2.90 -17.53
C HIS A 129 13.90 -4.22 -16.85
N VAL A 130 13.04 -4.72 -15.98
CA VAL A 130 13.15 -6.07 -15.42
C VAL A 130 13.05 -7.12 -16.51
N GLU A 131 12.08 -7.02 -17.44
CA GLU A 131 11.93 -7.92 -18.58
C GLU A 131 13.19 -7.90 -19.47
N LYS A 132 13.71 -6.72 -19.79
CA LYS A 132 14.98 -6.60 -20.54
C LYS A 132 16.15 -7.25 -19.83
N PHE A 133 16.23 -7.13 -18.51
CA PHE A 133 17.27 -7.80 -17.75
C PHE A 133 17.11 -9.33 -17.79
N TYR A 134 15.88 -9.85 -17.72
CA TYR A 134 15.64 -11.29 -17.89
C TYR A 134 15.98 -11.79 -19.30
N ASP A 135 15.72 -11.02 -20.36
CA ASP A 135 16.18 -11.36 -21.71
C ASP A 135 17.71 -11.48 -21.78
N PHE A 136 18.41 -10.54 -21.16
CA PHE A 136 19.88 -10.60 -21.00
C PHE A 136 20.33 -11.85 -20.22
N LEU A 137 19.64 -12.21 -19.13
CA LEU A 137 19.89 -13.43 -18.37
C LEU A 137 19.73 -14.70 -19.22
N HIS A 138 18.69 -14.75 -20.05
CA HIS A 138 18.41 -15.93 -20.88
C HIS A 138 19.49 -16.19 -21.96
N LEU A 139 20.18 -15.16 -22.38
CA LEU A 139 21.32 -15.28 -23.29
C LEU A 139 22.55 -15.90 -22.59
N ASN A 140 22.60 -15.83 -21.26
CA ASN A 140 23.70 -16.39 -20.47
C ASN A 140 23.23 -17.60 -19.66
N ARG A 141 23.70 -18.80 -20.06
CA ARG A 141 23.25 -20.08 -19.49
C ARG A 141 23.47 -20.18 -17.98
N GLU A 142 24.62 -19.74 -17.49
CA GLU A 142 24.97 -19.83 -16.06
C GLU A 142 24.05 -18.96 -15.19
N LEU A 143 23.72 -17.77 -15.68
CA LEU A 143 22.77 -16.86 -14.98
C LEU A 143 21.37 -17.43 -14.96
N ARG A 144 20.93 -18.02 -16.07
CA ARG A 144 19.62 -18.65 -16.13
C ARG A 144 19.49 -19.80 -15.13
N ASP A 145 20.52 -20.62 -15.00
CA ASP A 145 20.50 -21.75 -14.07
C ASP A 145 20.49 -21.28 -12.61
N LEU A 146 21.22 -20.19 -12.29
CA LEU A 146 21.16 -19.52 -10.98
C LEU A 146 19.77 -18.91 -10.70
N ASP A 147 19.17 -18.27 -11.69
CA ASP A 147 17.84 -17.68 -11.56
C ASP A 147 16.78 -18.77 -11.34
N TYR A 148 16.83 -19.86 -12.09
CA TYR A 148 15.93 -21.00 -11.91
C TYR A 148 16.02 -21.60 -10.51
N LYS A 149 17.24 -21.74 -9.97
CA LYS A 149 17.45 -22.23 -8.60
C LYS A 149 16.86 -21.29 -7.57
N HIS A 150 17.13 -19.99 -7.68
CA HIS A 150 16.56 -18.99 -6.79
C HIS A 150 15.04 -18.97 -6.82
N ASN A 151 14.46 -18.94 -8.02
CA ASN A 151 13.00 -18.93 -8.18
C ASN A 151 12.36 -20.21 -7.63
N TYR A 152 13.03 -21.34 -7.73
CA TYR A 152 12.60 -22.59 -7.11
C TYR A 152 12.54 -22.49 -5.57
N GLU A 153 13.61 -21.96 -4.95
CA GLU A 153 13.70 -21.79 -3.49
C GLU A 153 12.61 -20.81 -3.00
N GLU A 154 12.40 -19.69 -3.68
CA GLU A 154 11.36 -18.70 -3.31
C GLU A 154 9.94 -19.26 -3.49
N LYS A 155 9.67 -20.03 -4.55
CA LYS A 155 8.38 -20.69 -4.74
C LYS A 155 8.11 -21.75 -3.68
N LEU A 156 9.12 -22.46 -3.21
CA LEU A 156 8.97 -23.37 -2.06
C LEU A 156 8.55 -22.62 -0.80
N LYS A 157 9.19 -21.48 -0.49
CA LYS A 157 8.80 -20.65 0.67
C LYS A 157 7.34 -20.18 0.59
N ILE A 158 6.88 -19.77 -0.61
CA ILE A 158 5.47 -19.39 -0.81
C ILE A 158 4.53 -20.57 -0.57
N ILE A 159 4.89 -21.76 -1.05
CA ILE A 159 4.10 -22.98 -0.81
C ILE A 159 4.02 -23.28 0.69
N GLU A 160 5.15 -23.26 1.39
CA GLU A 160 5.20 -23.47 2.84
C GLU A 160 4.35 -22.47 3.60
N GLN A 161 4.39 -21.20 3.21
CA GLN A 161 3.52 -20.17 3.78
C GLN A 161 2.04 -20.47 3.51
N ALA A 162 1.67 -20.89 2.29
CA ALA A 162 0.30 -21.25 1.97
C ALA A 162 -0.16 -22.50 2.76
N GLU A 163 0.72 -23.47 3.00
CA GLU A 163 0.44 -24.64 3.84
C GLU A 163 0.24 -24.22 5.31
N ILE A 164 1.04 -23.31 5.85
CA ILE A 164 0.85 -22.77 7.21
C ILE A 164 -0.49 -22.02 7.33
N LEU A 165 -0.91 -21.29 6.30
CA LEU A 165 -2.19 -20.58 6.30
C LEU A 165 -3.40 -21.53 6.42
N GLN A 166 -3.27 -22.81 6.09
CA GLN A 166 -4.33 -23.81 6.28
C GLN A 166 -4.69 -24.01 7.77
N GLU A 167 -3.71 -23.81 8.67
CA GLU A 167 -3.90 -24.00 10.11
C GLU A 167 -4.42 -22.72 10.80
N VAL A 168 -4.53 -21.59 10.09
CA VAL A 168 -5.03 -20.33 10.66
C VAL A 168 -6.54 -20.40 10.87
N GLY A 169 -6.99 -20.19 12.11
CA GLY A 169 -8.42 -20.23 12.46
C GLY A 169 -9.26 -19.11 11.84
N ASP A 170 -8.67 -17.92 11.58
CA ASP A 170 -9.33 -16.81 10.87
C ASP A 170 -9.25 -17.04 9.34
N VAL A 171 -10.28 -17.66 8.80
CA VAL A 171 -10.39 -18.02 7.38
C VAL A 171 -10.39 -16.78 6.47
N LEU A 172 -10.95 -15.65 6.91
CA LEU A 172 -10.96 -14.41 6.12
C LEU A 172 -9.57 -13.80 6.03
N ARG A 173 -8.81 -13.86 7.11
CA ARG A 173 -7.40 -13.46 7.13
C ARG A 173 -6.56 -14.38 6.25
N ALA A 174 -6.68 -15.69 6.43
CA ALA A 174 -5.97 -16.67 5.62
C ALA A 174 -6.24 -16.51 4.11
N SER A 175 -7.48 -16.20 3.72
CA SER A 175 -7.85 -15.96 2.32
C SER A 175 -7.23 -14.67 1.75
N ARG A 176 -7.11 -13.61 2.56
CA ARG A 176 -6.43 -12.36 2.13
C ARG A 176 -4.93 -12.57 1.94
N ASP A 177 -4.30 -13.24 2.91
CA ASP A 177 -2.88 -13.54 2.87
C ASP A 177 -2.55 -14.49 1.70
N LEU A 178 -3.40 -15.48 1.44
CA LEU A 178 -3.29 -16.34 0.26
C LEU A 178 -3.35 -15.56 -1.06
N ASN A 179 -4.21 -14.55 -1.18
CA ASN A 179 -4.26 -13.70 -2.37
C ASN A 179 -2.94 -12.94 -2.59
N ILE A 180 -2.29 -12.50 -1.52
CA ILE A 180 -0.97 -11.88 -1.60
C ILE A 180 0.05 -12.88 -2.14
N LEU A 181 0.06 -14.12 -1.64
CA LEU A 181 0.95 -15.19 -2.13
C LEU A 181 0.71 -15.50 -3.62
N HIS A 182 -0.54 -15.50 -4.08
CA HIS A 182 -0.86 -15.63 -5.50
C HIS A 182 -0.31 -14.49 -6.36
N GLN A 183 -0.36 -13.25 -5.86
CA GLN A 183 0.21 -12.10 -6.57
C GLN A 183 1.74 -12.19 -6.64
N LEU A 184 2.41 -12.54 -5.54
CA LEU A 184 3.85 -12.77 -5.49
C LEU A 184 4.26 -13.88 -6.48
N TRP A 185 3.56 -15.00 -6.49
CA TRP A 185 3.81 -16.11 -7.41
C TRP A 185 3.73 -15.69 -8.88
N LYS A 186 2.71 -14.90 -9.23
CA LYS A 186 2.41 -14.53 -10.61
C LYS A 186 3.27 -13.39 -11.13
N ASN A 187 3.50 -12.37 -10.29
CA ASN A 187 4.04 -11.10 -10.75
C ASN A 187 5.52 -10.90 -10.40
N ASP A 188 5.99 -11.52 -9.30
CA ASP A 188 7.27 -11.19 -8.71
C ASP A 188 8.29 -12.30 -8.86
N LEU A 189 7.85 -13.54 -9.03
CA LEU A 189 8.73 -14.68 -9.21
C LEU A 189 8.83 -15.12 -10.67
N GLY A 190 10.07 -15.28 -11.12
CA GLY A 190 10.39 -15.77 -12.45
C GLY A 190 10.10 -17.26 -12.66
N PRO A 191 10.46 -17.76 -13.85
CA PRO A 191 10.32 -19.18 -14.20
C PRO A 191 11.28 -20.06 -13.39
N VAL A 192 10.93 -21.33 -13.28
CA VAL A 192 11.79 -22.41 -12.77
C VAL A 192 12.11 -23.39 -13.88
N ALA A 193 13.09 -24.27 -13.67
CA ALA A 193 13.38 -25.35 -14.61
C ALA A 193 12.12 -26.20 -14.89
N LYS A 194 12.00 -26.66 -16.14
CA LYS A 194 10.78 -27.32 -16.65
C LYS A 194 10.33 -28.52 -15.81
N GLU A 195 11.29 -29.28 -15.29
CA GLU A 195 11.04 -30.46 -14.44
C GLU A 195 10.37 -30.13 -13.09
N HIS A 196 10.52 -28.94 -12.59
CA HIS A 196 9.96 -28.52 -11.28
C HIS A 196 8.66 -27.75 -11.39
N ARG A 197 8.36 -27.15 -12.55
CA ARG A 197 7.26 -26.22 -12.73
C ARG A 197 5.90 -26.80 -12.34
N ASP A 198 5.59 -27.97 -12.89
CA ASP A 198 4.27 -28.56 -12.74
C ASP A 198 4.06 -29.13 -11.33
N VAL A 199 5.11 -29.66 -10.71
CA VAL A 199 5.08 -30.15 -9.32
C VAL A 199 4.86 -29.02 -8.31
N LEU A 200 5.61 -27.92 -8.43
CA LEU A 200 5.44 -26.76 -7.55
C LEU A 200 4.05 -26.14 -7.69
N TRP A 201 3.56 -26.03 -8.93
CA TRP A 201 2.23 -25.48 -9.17
C TRP A 201 1.12 -26.36 -8.59
N ALA A 202 1.18 -27.67 -8.79
CA ALA A 202 0.21 -28.59 -8.22
C ALA A 202 0.16 -28.52 -6.69
N ARG A 203 1.33 -28.45 -6.02
CA ARG A 203 1.42 -28.33 -4.55
C ARG A 203 0.84 -27.00 -4.06
N PHE A 204 1.13 -25.88 -4.75
CA PHE A 204 0.57 -24.57 -4.41
C PHE A 204 -0.94 -24.52 -4.60
N GLN A 205 -1.45 -25.12 -5.68
CA GLN A 205 -2.89 -25.22 -5.92
C GLN A 205 -3.60 -26.05 -4.84
N GLU A 206 -3.03 -27.17 -4.41
CA GLU A 206 -3.62 -28.01 -3.37
C GLU A 206 -3.69 -27.24 -2.04
N ALA A 207 -2.62 -26.55 -1.66
CA ALA A 207 -2.62 -25.69 -0.47
C ALA A 207 -3.69 -24.58 -0.58
N SER A 208 -3.83 -23.96 -1.73
CA SER A 208 -4.82 -22.91 -1.99
C SER A 208 -6.26 -23.42 -1.90
N LYS A 209 -6.53 -24.63 -2.44
CA LYS A 209 -7.85 -25.26 -2.47
C LYS A 209 -8.39 -25.51 -1.07
N VAL A 210 -7.56 -25.96 -0.14
CA VAL A 210 -7.97 -26.21 1.26
C VAL A 210 -8.53 -24.93 1.89
N ILE A 211 -7.85 -23.78 1.71
CA ILE A 211 -8.28 -22.49 2.25
C ILE A 211 -9.56 -22.00 1.57
N GLN A 212 -9.69 -22.19 0.25
CA GLN A 212 -10.89 -21.81 -0.50
C GLN A 212 -12.11 -22.61 -0.07
N VAL A 213 -11.98 -23.93 0.17
CA VAL A 213 -13.05 -24.78 0.67
C VAL A 213 -13.49 -24.33 2.07
N LYS A 214 -12.54 -24.06 2.98
CA LYS A 214 -12.85 -23.54 4.32
C LYS A 214 -13.58 -22.18 4.30
N ARG A 215 -13.36 -21.37 3.25
CA ARG A 215 -14.05 -20.08 3.09
C ARG A 215 -15.48 -20.23 2.59
N GLN A 216 -15.80 -21.30 1.88
CA GLN A 216 -17.13 -21.55 1.31
C GLN A 216 -18.06 -22.27 2.30
N ALA A 217 -17.51 -22.93 3.31
CA ALA A 217 -18.23 -23.60 4.39
C ALA A 217 -18.69 -22.62 5.47
#